data_603f6a6a542da65566be19b02d89d831
#
_entry.id   603f6a6a542da65566be19b02d89d831
#
_cell.length_a   1.000
_cell.length_b   1.000
_cell.length_c   1.000
_cell.angle_alpha   90.00
_cell.angle_beta   90.00
_cell.angle_gamma   90.00
#
_symmetry.space_group_name_H-M   'P 1'
#
loop_
_entity.id
_entity.type
_entity.pdbx_description
1 polymer ?
#
loop_
_entity_poly.entity_id
_entity_poly.type
_entity_poly.pdbx_seq_one_letter_code
_entity_poly.pdbx_strand_id
1 'polypeptide(L)'
;ISLGLVGSEMCIRDRGKAALFKEFGNVNAVPICLDTQDTEEIIETVIRLAPAFGGINLEDISAPRCFEIERRLKEVLDIPVFHDDQHGTAIVVLAGIMNGLRLTGKKKEDCQVVVNGAGSAGIAISRLLLTFGFKHLTMCDRFGIISGDYPDLNWMQKEMMEVTNLSGKEGSLADAFVGADIFVGVSAPGIVTEEMVPQ
;
A
#
# COMPACT_ATOMS: atom_id res chain seq x y z
N ILE A 1 2.65 0.56 13.79
CA ILE A 1 2.72 1.62 14.83
C ILE A 1 4.06 2.29 14.66
N SER A 2 4.07 3.53 14.17
CA SER A 2 5.27 4.36 14.19
C SER A 2 5.68 4.57 15.64
N LEU A 3 6.89 4.15 16.01
CA LEU A 3 7.46 4.34 17.36
C LEU A 3 7.62 5.82 17.76
N GLY A 4 7.21 6.77 16.93
CA GLY A 4 7.30 8.21 17.18
C GLY A 4 6.02 8.89 17.66
N LEU A 5 4.89 8.20 17.65
CA LEU A 5 3.59 8.77 18.03
C LEU A 5 2.97 7.99 19.17
N VAL A 6 3.52 8.17 20.38
CA VAL A 6 2.94 7.60 21.59
C VAL A 6 2.08 8.67 22.28
N GLY A 7 0.82 8.37 22.57
CA GLY A 7 -0.06 9.22 23.38
C GLY A 7 -1.04 10.08 22.59
N SER A 8 -1.11 11.38 22.92
CA SER A 8 -2.19 12.27 22.47
C SER A 8 -2.32 12.46 20.96
N GLU A 9 -1.22 12.39 20.20
CA GLU A 9 -1.24 12.63 18.75
C GLU A 9 -1.90 11.46 17.99
N MET A 10 -1.64 10.21 18.34
CA MET A 10 -2.36 9.06 17.78
C MET A 10 -3.86 9.14 18.08
N CYS A 11 -4.21 9.43 19.34
CA CYS A 11 -5.61 9.60 19.71
C CYS A 11 -6.32 10.73 18.95
N ILE A 12 -5.63 11.84 18.64
CA ILE A 12 -6.21 12.94 17.86
C ILE A 12 -6.45 12.50 16.41
N ARG A 13 -5.47 11.84 15.78
CA ARG A 13 -5.61 11.33 14.41
C ARG A 13 -6.74 10.31 14.28
N ASP A 14 -6.80 9.35 15.20
CA ASP A 14 -7.81 8.29 15.19
C ASP A 14 -9.22 8.86 15.47
N ARG A 15 -9.34 9.84 16.33
CA ARG A 15 -10.61 10.58 16.53
C ARG A 15 -11.02 11.33 15.27
N GLY A 16 -10.06 11.95 14.57
CA GLY A 16 -10.29 12.61 13.29
C GLY A 16 -10.82 11.62 12.25
N LYS A 17 -10.21 10.44 12.13
CA LYS A 17 -10.69 9.38 11.24
C LYS A 17 -12.09 8.89 11.63
N ALA A 18 -12.36 8.69 12.92
CA ALA A 18 -13.69 8.30 13.38
C ALA A 18 -14.76 9.35 13.03
N ALA A 19 -14.43 10.65 13.10
CA ALA A 19 -15.31 11.72 12.68
C ALA A 19 -15.58 11.68 11.16
N LEU A 20 -14.55 11.40 10.34
CA LEU A 20 -14.69 11.25 8.88
C LEU A 20 -15.55 10.03 8.52
N PHE A 21 -15.39 8.90 9.21
CA PHE A 21 -16.28 7.74 9.05
C PHE A 21 -17.74 8.10 9.33
N LYS A 22 -17.97 8.89 10.39
CA LYS A 22 -19.32 9.34 10.72
C LYS A 22 -19.88 10.32 9.69
N GLU A 23 -19.11 11.33 9.32
CA GLU A 23 -19.56 12.41 8.42
C GLU A 23 -19.83 11.89 7.00
N PHE A 24 -18.91 11.11 6.43
CA PHE A 24 -19.00 10.68 5.04
C PHE A 24 -19.65 9.31 4.84
N GLY A 25 -19.53 8.41 5.81
CA GLY A 25 -20.03 7.04 5.71
C GLY A 25 -21.25 6.76 6.59
N ASN A 26 -21.62 7.69 7.46
CA ASN A 26 -22.61 7.47 8.54
C ASN A 26 -22.32 6.22 9.40
N VAL A 27 -21.03 5.89 9.54
CA VAL A 27 -20.54 4.76 10.34
C VAL A 27 -20.04 5.27 11.69
N ASN A 28 -20.41 4.62 12.76
CA ASN A 28 -19.84 4.90 14.07
C ASN A 28 -18.54 4.10 14.22
N ALA A 29 -17.41 4.79 14.25
CA ALA A 29 -16.10 4.19 14.45
C ALA A 29 -15.58 4.46 15.87
N VAL A 30 -14.97 3.43 16.47
CA VAL A 30 -14.36 3.49 17.80
C VAL A 30 -12.89 3.16 17.64
N PRO A 31 -11.98 4.11 17.88
CA PRO A 31 -10.55 3.85 17.82
C PRO A 31 -10.10 3.01 19.01
N ILE A 32 -9.32 1.96 18.71
CA ILE A 32 -8.73 1.06 19.71
C ILE A 32 -7.24 0.96 19.44
N CYS A 33 -6.43 1.49 20.35
CA CYS A 33 -4.98 1.43 20.28
C CYS A 33 -4.48 0.24 21.11
N LEU A 34 -3.70 -0.65 20.48
CA LEU A 34 -3.12 -1.81 21.16
C LEU A 34 -1.66 -1.50 21.54
N ASP A 35 -1.29 -1.85 22.76
CA ASP A 35 0.09 -1.77 23.24
C ASP A 35 0.86 -3.05 22.94
N THR A 36 0.88 -3.44 21.66
CA THR A 36 1.63 -4.60 21.17
C THR A 36 2.00 -4.43 19.70
N GLN A 37 3.07 -5.10 19.30
CA GLN A 37 3.47 -5.25 17.90
C GLN A 37 3.50 -6.74 17.49
N ASP A 38 3.15 -7.64 18.38
CA ASP A 38 3.10 -9.07 18.11
C ASP A 38 1.92 -9.42 17.21
N THR A 39 2.17 -10.18 16.16
CA THR A 39 1.18 -10.59 15.16
C THR A 39 0.05 -11.41 15.78
N GLU A 40 0.38 -12.36 16.66
CA GLU A 40 -0.62 -13.23 17.26
C GLU A 40 -1.48 -12.48 18.26
N GLU A 41 -0.88 -11.62 19.09
CA GLU A 41 -1.63 -10.81 20.05
C GLU A 41 -2.60 -9.85 19.35
N ILE A 42 -2.19 -9.25 18.22
CA ILE A 42 -3.05 -8.39 17.42
C ILE A 42 -4.24 -9.19 16.87
N ILE A 43 -3.98 -10.33 16.23
CA ILE A 43 -5.00 -11.18 15.64
C ILE A 43 -5.99 -11.66 16.70
N GLU A 44 -5.50 -12.24 17.81
CA GLU A 44 -6.37 -12.70 18.91
C GLU A 44 -7.21 -11.58 19.49
N THR A 45 -6.63 -10.40 19.69
CA THR A 45 -7.36 -9.25 20.24
C THR A 45 -8.48 -8.83 19.31
N VAL A 46 -8.21 -8.70 18.00
CA VAL A 46 -9.22 -8.34 17.00
C VAL A 46 -10.35 -9.38 16.94
N ILE A 47 -10.02 -10.68 16.96
CA ILE A 47 -11.02 -11.76 16.97
C ILE A 47 -11.95 -11.65 18.19
N ARG A 48 -11.38 -11.37 19.38
CA ARG A 48 -12.15 -11.22 20.62
C ARG A 48 -13.03 -9.97 20.64
N LEU A 49 -12.63 -8.91 19.95
CA LEU A 49 -13.39 -7.66 19.82
C LEU A 49 -14.44 -7.71 18.72
N ALA A 50 -14.24 -8.52 17.70
CA ALA A 50 -15.06 -8.58 16.49
C ALA A 50 -16.58 -8.72 16.75
N PRO A 51 -17.06 -9.49 17.76
CA PRO A 51 -18.49 -9.60 18.03
C PRO A 51 -19.20 -8.28 18.36
N ALA A 52 -18.45 -7.25 18.76
CA ALA A 52 -19.00 -5.92 19.06
C ALA A 52 -19.08 -4.99 17.84
N PHE A 53 -18.54 -5.39 16.67
CA PHE A 53 -18.34 -4.52 15.52
C PHE A 53 -18.92 -5.11 14.24
N GLY A 54 -19.33 -4.25 13.32
CA GLY A 54 -19.76 -4.60 11.97
C GLY A 54 -18.62 -4.60 10.93
N GLY A 55 -17.39 -4.22 11.31
CA GLY A 55 -16.21 -4.24 10.47
C GLY A 55 -14.97 -3.78 11.23
N ILE A 56 -13.80 -4.11 10.72
CA ILE A 56 -12.49 -3.78 11.29
C ILE A 56 -11.69 -2.96 10.27
N ASN A 57 -11.19 -1.81 10.69
CA ASN A 57 -10.20 -1.02 9.93
C ASN A 57 -8.85 -1.11 10.63
N LEU A 58 -7.89 -1.76 9.99
CA LEU A 58 -6.51 -1.85 10.46
C LEU A 58 -5.71 -0.62 10.00
N GLU A 59 -4.91 -0.08 10.90
CA GLU A 59 -4.07 1.09 10.64
C GLU A 59 -2.68 0.92 11.26
N ASP A 60 -1.68 1.57 10.67
CA ASP A 60 -0.32 1.70 11.22
C ASP A 60 0.40 0.37 11.52
N ILE A 61 0.06 -0.68 10.81
CA ILE A 61 0.74 -1.97 10.92
C ILE A 61 1.75 -2.08 9.78
N SER A 62 3.04 -2.16 10.13
CA SER A 62 4.12 -2.20 9.13
C SER A 62 4.13 -3.51 8.32
N ALA A 63 4.57 -3.41 7.05
CA ALA A 63 4.88 -4.59 6.24
C ALA A 63 6.10 -5.35 6.80
N PRO A 64 6.19 -6.69 6.64
CA PRO A 64 5.23 -7.55 5.95
C PRO A 64 4.08 -8.07 6.83
N ARG A 65 4.10 -7.85 8.15
CA ARG A 65 3.10 -8.44 9.08
C ARG A 65 1.67 -7.94 8.84
N CYS A 66 1.49 -6.73 8.33
CA CYS A 66 0.15 -6.21 7.98
C CYS A 66 -0.59 -7.11 6.98
N PHE A 67 0.13 -7.70 6.03
CA PHE A 67 -0.45 -8.61 5.04
C PHE A 67 -0.92 -9.93 5.68
N GLU A 68 -0.12 -10.46 6.60
CA GLU A 68 -0.45 -11.67 7.33
C GLU A 68 -1.66 -11.47 8.24
N ILE A 69 -1.64 -10.40 9.04
CA ILE A 69 -2.72 -10.06 9.97
C ILE A 69 -4.03 -9.90 9.21
N GLU A 70 -4.05 -9.10 8.15
CA GLU A 70 -5.26 -8.88 7.37
C GLU A 70 -5.78 -10.17 6.75
N ARG A 71 -4.90 -10.96 6.13
CA ARG A 71 -5.27 -12.24 5.51
C ARG A 71 -5.90 -13.19 6.52
N ARG A 72 -5.25 -13.42 7.65
CA ARG A 72 -5.71 -14.33 8.69
C ARG A 72 -7.03 -13.87 9.33
N LEU A 73 -7.20 -12.57 9.55
CA LEU A 73 -8.46 -12.04 10.04
C LEU A 73 -9.61 -12.21 9.04
N LYS A 74 -9.36 -12.02 7.75
CA LYS A 74 -10.34 -12.28 6.68
C LYS A 74 -10.75 -13.75 6.58
N GLU A 75 -9.87 -14.68 6.93
CA GLU A 75 -10.16 -16.12 6.92
C GLU A 75 -11.07 -16.56 8.07
N VAL A 76 -11.04 -15.86 9.20
CA VAL A 76 -11.73 -16.29 10.43
C VAL A 76 -12.91 -15.42 10.84
N LEU A 77 -13.02 -14.20 10.28
CA LEU A 77 -14.09 -13.27 10.63
C LEU A 77 -15.12 -13.16 9.51
N ASP A 78 -16.40 -13.18 9.88
CA ASP A 78 -17.54 -12.99 8.97
C ASP A 78 -17.84 -11.51 8.68
N ILE A 79 -17.11 -10.58 9.31
CA ILE A 79 -17.24 -9.13 9.10
C ILE A 79 -16.11 -8.61 8.22
N PRO A 80 -16.30 -7.49 7.48
CA PRO A 80 -15.26 -6.90 6.66
C PRO A 80 -14.02 -6.52 7.48
N VAL A 81 -12.85 -6.89 6.97
CA VAL A 81 -11.54 -6.45 7.48
C VAL A 81 -10.83 -5.67 6.38
N PHE A 82 -10.46 -4.45 6.69
CA PHE A 82 -9.83 -3.50 5.77
C PHE A 82 -8.55 -2.96 6.38
N HIS A 83 -7.52 -2.75 5.57
CA HIS A 83 -6.28 -2.09 6.00
C HIS A 83 -6.09 -0.83 5.16
N ASP A 84 -6.21 0.33 5.80
CA ASP A 84 -6.24 1.61 5.08
C ASP A 84 -4.93 1.95 4.36
N ASP A 85 -3.78 1.75 5.01
CA ASP A 85 -2.46 2.01 4.42
C ASP A 85 -2.19 1.15 3.17
N GLN A 86 -2.91 0.05 3.00
CA GLN A 86 -2.88 -0.75 1.79
C GLN A 86 -3.96 -0.30 0.81
N HIS A 87 -5.21 -0.56 1.14
CA HIS A 87 -6.33 -0.48 0.21
C HIS A 87 -6.84 0.94 0.00
N GLY A 88 -6.90 1.77 1.04
CA GLY A 88 -7.32 3.15 0.92
C GLY A 88 -6.38 3.93 0.01
N THR A 89 -5.07 3.81 0.27
CA THR A 89 -4.04 4.42 -0.57
C THR A 89 -4.09 3.90 -2.01
N ALA A 90 -4.27 2.60 -2.21
CA ALA A 90 -4.35 2.02 -3.56
C ALA A 90 -5.57 2.54 -4.34
N ILE A 91 -6.72 2.68 -3.69
CA ILE A 91 -7.95 3.20 -4.31
C ILE A 91 -7.77 4.64 -4.79
N VAL A 92 -7.22 5.53 -3.96
CA VAL A 92 -7.07 6.95 -4.34
C VAL A 92 -6.01 7.13 -5.43
N VAL A 93 -4.93 6.34 -5.41
CA VAL A 93 -3.91 6.33 -6.46
C VAL A 93 -4.50 5.87 -7.78
N LEU A 94 -5.24 4.75 -7.79
CA LEU A 94 -5.90 4.27 -9.02
C LEU A 94 -6.90 5.31 -9.55
N ALA A 95 -7.69 5.95 -8.68
CA ALA A 95 -8.63 6.99 -9.09
C ALA A 95 -7.92 8.18 -9.76
N GLY A 96 -6.77 8.61 -9.22
CA GLY A 96 -5.91 9.63 -9.82
C GLY A 96 -5.39 9.22 -11.20
N ILE A 97 -4.85 8.01 -11.29
CA ILE A 97 -4.32 7.47 -12.56
C ILE A 97 -5.41 7.34 -13.62
N MET A 98 -6.60 6.85 -13.26
CA MET A 98 -7.74 6.77 -14.20
C MET A 98 -8.10 8.13 -14.80
N ASN A 99 -8.07 9.19 -14.01
CA ASN A 99 -8.32 10.53 -14.51
C ASN A 99 -7.15 11.06 -15.37
N GLY A 100 -5.91 10.76 -14.98
CA GLY A 100 -4.73 11.07 -15.79
C GLY A 100 -4.77 10.39 -17.17
N LEU A 101 -5.16 9.12 -17.24
CA LEU A 101 -5.34 8.41 -18.52
C LEU A 101 -6.41 9.05 -19.41
N ARG A 102 -7.54 9.51 -18.82
CA ARG A 102 -8.59 10.23 -19.57
C ARG A 102 -8.07 11.54 -20.16
N LEU A 103 -7.27 12.29 -19.40
CA LEU A 103 -6.71 13.57 -19.85
C LEU A 103 -5.65 13.39 -20.94
N THR A 104 -4.81 12.37 -20.82
CA THR A 104 -3.69 12.13 -21.75
C THR A 104 -4.08 11.28 -22.97
N GLY A 105 -5.24 10.62 -22.94
CA GLY A 105 -5.67 9.70 -23.98
C GLY A 105 -4.86 8.39 -24.03
N LYS A 106 -3.98 8.14 -23.06
CA LYS A 106 -3.17 6.93 -23.00
C LYS A 106 -4.02 5.72 -22.61
N LYS A 107 -3.66 4.55 -23.15
CA LYS A 107 -4.30 3.28 -22.79
C LYS A 107 -3.49 2.62 -21.68
N LYS A 108 -4.16 2.12 -20.66
CA LYS A 108 -3.52 1.48 -19.50
C LYS A 108 -2.64 0.28 -19.87
N GLU A 109 -3.06 -0.46 -20.91
CA GLU A 109 -2.37 -1.64 -21.40
C GLU A 109 -0.99 -1.34 -21.97
N ASP A 110 -0.79 -0.11 -22.48
CA ASP A 110 0.44 0.33 -23.14
C ASP A 110 1.35 1.13 -22.19
N CYS A 111 0.82 1.58 -21.05
CA CYS A 111 1.57 2.41 -20.10
C CYS A 111 2.64 1.62 -19.34
N GLN A 112 3.83 2.20 -19.26
CA GLN A 112 4.92 1.76 -18.39
C GLN A 112 4.75 2.43 -17.02
N VAL A 113 4.51 1.65 -15.98
CA VAL A 113 4.28 2.14 -14.61
C VAL A 113 5.47 1.82 -13.74
N VAL A 114 5.96 2.82 -13.01
CA VAL A 114 6.99 2.67 -11.98
C VAL A 114 6.37 2.96 -10.62
N VAL A 115 6.48 2.01 -9.70
CA VAL A 115 6.06 2.17 -8.29
C VAL A 115 7.31 2.12 -7.42
N ASN A 116 7.63 3.24 -6.76
CA ASN A 116 8.79 3.33 -5.87
C ASN A 116 8.37 3.29 -4.40
N GLY A 117 8.79 2.26 -3.70
CA GLY A 117 8.42 1.90 -2.34
C GLY A 117 7.66 0.58 -2.32
N ALA A 118 8.34 -0.51 -1.98
CA ALA A 118 7.76 -1.86 -1.91
C ALA A 118 7.32 -2.25 -0.49
N GLY A 119 6.72 -1.29 0.21
CA GLY A 119 6.03 -1.48 1.49
C GLY A 119 4.55 -1.81 1.31
N SER A 120 3.75 -1.65 2.37
CA SER A 120 2.31 -1.94 2.38
C SER A 120 1.55 -1.24 1.25
N ALA A 121 1.73 0.07 1.11
CA ALA A 121 1.06 0.87 0.09
C ALA A 121 1.49 0.48 -1.33
N GLY A 122 2.81 0.42 -1.59
CA GLY A 122 3.32 0.13 -2.94
C GLY A 122 2.91 -1.24 -3.46
N ILE A 123 2.91 -2.25 -2.60
CA ILE A 123 2.44 -3.59 -2.94
C ILE A 123 0.94 -3.59 -3.25
N ALA A 124 0.13 -2.95 -2.40
CA ALA A 124 -1.32 -2.88 -2.62
C ALA A 124 -1.68 -2.10 -3.89
N ILE A 125 -1.01 -0.97 -4.15
CA ILE A 125 -1.15 -0.19 -5.38
C ILE A 125 -0.81 -1.06 -6.59
N SER A 126 0.33 -1.73 -6.58
CA SER A 126 0.79 -2.58 -7.68
C SER A 126 -0.20 -3.69 -7.99
N ARG A 127 -0.70 -4.40 -6.97
CA ARG A 127 -1.73 -5.43 -7.12
C ARG A 127 -3.02 -4.89 -7.72
N LEU A 128 -3.48 -3.72 -7.25
CA LEU A 128 -4.70 -3.11 -7.76
C LEU A 128 -4.53 -2.66 -9.21
N LEU A 129 -3.40 -2.07 -9.57
CA LEU A 129 -3.10 -1.67 -10.95
C LEU A 129 -3.06 -2.89 -11.90
N LEU A 130 -2.40 -3.97 -11.50
CA LEU A 130 -2.38 -5.23 -12.27
C LEU A 130 -3.80 -5.80 -12.44
N THR A 131 -4.60 -5.83 -11.37
CA THR A 131 -6.00 -6.27 -11.41
C THR A 131 -6.85 -5.38 -12.32
N PHE A 132 -6.57 -4.08 -12.33
CA PHE A 132 -7.26 -3.12 -13.22
C PHE A 132 -6.85 -3.27 -14.69
N GLY A 133 -5.76 -3.98 -14.98
CA GLY A 133 -5.33 -4.35 -16.33
C GLY A 133 -4.10 -3.63 -16.86
N PHE A 134 -3.31 -2.97 -16.01
CA PHE A 134 -1.96 -2.56 -16.40
C PHE A 134 -1.09 -3.81 -16.60
N LYS A 135 -0.23 -3.79 -17.64
CA LYS A 135 0.60 -4.94 -18.01
C LYS A 135 2.08 -4.73 -17.73
N HIS A 136 2.52 -3.48 -17.74
CA HIS A 136 3.94 -3.13 -17.64
C HIS A 136 4.18 -2.33 -16.37
N LEU A 137 4.43 -3.05 -15.28
CA LEU A 137 4.66 -2.47 -13.97
C LEU A 137 6.05 -2.89 -13.46
N THR A 138 6.85 -1.92 -13.05
CA THR A 138 8.16 -2.11 -12.43
C THR A 138 8.11 -1.56 -11.01
N MET A 139 8.47 -2.38 -10.03
CA MET A 139 8.61 -1.95 -8.64
C MET A 139 10.06 -1.62 -8.32
N CYS A 140 10.26 -0.54 -7.57
CA CYS A 140 11.55 -0.14 -7.03
C CYS A 140 11.46 0.01 -5.52
N ASP A 141 12.58 -0.18 -4.85
CA ASP A 141 12.75 0.13 -3.44
C ASP A 141 14.17 0.69 -3.22
N ARG A 142 14.64 0.77 -1.98
CA ARG A 142 15.91 1.43 -1.58
C ARG A 142 17.16 1.05 -2.39
N PHE A 143 17.22 -0.13 -2.98
CA PHE A 143 18.33 -0.60 -3.81
C PHE A 143 18.07 -0.54 -5.32
N GLY A 144 17.01 0.13 -5.76
CA GLY A 144 16.63 0.24 -7.18
C GLY A 144 15.51 -0.70 -7.58
N ILE A 145 15.56 -1.19 -8.81
CA ILE A 145 14.53 -2.07 -9.40
C ILE A 145 14.55 -3.42 -8.70
N ILE A 146 13.37 -3.88 -8.28
CA ILE A 146 13.20 -5.21 -7.70
C ILE A 146 13.32 -6.25 -8.82
N SER A 147 14.38 -7.05 -8.75
CA SER A 147 14.75 -8.10 -9.70
C SER A 147 15.28 -9.34 -8.96
N GLY A 148 15.68 -10.38 -9.68
CA GLY A 148 16.17 -11.63 -9.09
C GLY A 148 17.33 -11.50 -8.13
N ASP A 149 18.19 -10.52 -8.34
CA ASP A 149 19.39 -10.25 -7.52
C ASP A 149 19.17 -9.20 -6.42
N TYR A 150 17.91 -8.77 -6.22
CA TYR A 150 17.58 -7.75 -5.21
C TYR A 150 17.85 -8.29 -3.79
N PRO A 151 18.62 -7.58 -2.94
CA PRO A 151 18.96 -8.04 -1.61
C PRO A 151 17.76 -7.96 -0.66
N ASP A 152 17.73 -8.87 0.32
CA ASP A 152 16.83 -8.84 1.48
C ASP A 152 15.32 -8.75 1.17
N LEU A 153 14.86 -9.42 0.10
CA LEU A 153 13.43 -9.47 -0.23
C LEU A 153 12.63 -10.22 0.86
N ASN A 154 11.60 -9.56 1.37
CA ASN A 154 10.59 -10.23 2.16
C ASN A 154 9.69 -11.12 1.26
N TRP A 155 8.88 -11.97 1.92
CA TRP A 155 8.06 -12.94 1.20
C TRP A 155 7.03 -12.30 0.25
N MET A 156 6.48 -11.12 0.62
CA MET A 156 5.53 -10.40 -0.21
C MET A 156 6.19 -9.75 -1.43
N GLN A 157 7.38 -9.20 -1.27
CA GLN A 157 8.16 -8.66 -2.39
C GLN A 157 8.55 -9.76 -3.38
N LYS A 158 8.85 -10.98 -2.89
CA LYS A 158 9.11 -12.15 -3.75
C LYS A 158 7.87 -12.53 -4.57
N GLU A 159 6.68 -12.56 -3.96
CA GLU A 159 5.43 -12.76 -4.72
C GLU A 159 5.22 -11.69 -5.78
N MET A 160 5.48 -10.42 -5.45
CA MET A 160 5.32 -9.32 -6.41
C MET A 160 6.32 -9.39 -7.56
N MET A 161 7.52 -9.88 -7.33
CA MET A 161 8.54 -10.08 -8.38
C MET A 161 8.07 -11.06 -9.46
N GLU A 162 7.23 -12.04 -9.13
CA GLU A 162 6.68 -12.98 -10.10
C GLU A 162 5.70 -12.36 -11.09
N VAL A 163 5.07 -11.24 -10.73
CA VAL A 163 4.01 -10.58 -11.51
C VAL A 163 4.35 -9.16 -11.96
N THR A 164 5.49 -8.63 -11.53
CA THR A 164 6.00 -7.32 -11.93
C THR A 164 7.33 -7.46 -12.64
N ASN A 165 7.78 -6.38 -13.30
CA ASN A 165 9.07 -6.34 -14.02
C ASN A 165 9.27 -7.52 -15.00
N LEU A 166 8.21 -7.94 -15.68
CA LEU A 166 8.26 -9.09 -16.62
C LEU A 166 9.21 -8.89 -17.80
N SER A 167 9.65 -7.65 -18.04
CA SER A 167 10.68 -7.29 -19.03
C SER A 167 12.12 -7.52 -18.55
N GLY A 168 12.30 -7.87 -17.27
CA GLY A 168 13.63 -8.12 -16.70
C GLY A 168 14.51 -6.88 -16.62
N LYS A 169 13.94 -5.69 -16.38
CA LYS A 169 14.73 -4.47 -16.15
C LYS A 169 15.55 -4.60 -14.87
N GLU A 170 16.78 -4.08 -14.91
CA GLU A 170 17.68 -4.01 -13.75
C GLU A 170 18.22 -2.58 -13.60
N GLY A 171 18.75 -2.26 -12.43
CA GLY A 171 19.39 -0.98 -12.18
C GLY A 171 18.73 -0.13 -11.11
N SER A 172 19.01 1.16 -11.17
CA SER A 172 18.56 2.17 -10.22
C SER A 172 17.11 2.62 -10.48
N LEU A 173 16.59 3.48 -9.60
CA LEU A 173 15.33 4.18 -9.85
C LEU A 173 15.39 5.04 -11.13
N ALA A 174 16.53 5.67 -11.41
CA ALA A 174 16.69 6.46 -12.64
C ALA A 174 16.56 5.59 -13.91
N ASP A 175 17.09 4.36 -13.87
CA ASP A 175 16.93 3.42 -14.99
C ASP A 175 15.48 3.00 -15.18
N ALA A 176 14.70 2.89 -14.07
CA ALA A 176 13.27 2.60 -14.14
C ALA A 176 12.46 3.73 -14.79
N PHE A 177 12.90 5.00 -14.64
CA PHE A 177 12.23 6.16 -15.25
C PHE A 177 12.33 6.18 -16.77
N VAL A 178 13.33 5.51 -17.35
CA VAL A 178 13.49 5.48 -18.81
C VAL A 178 12.28 4.83 -19.47
N GLY A 179 11.54 5.66 -20.22
CA GLY A 179 10.32 5.25 -20.91
C GLY A 179 9.09 5.04 -20.00
N ALA A 180 9.14 5.51 -18.76
CA ALA A 180 7.99 5.46 -17.86
C ALA A 180 6.92 6.49 -18.25
N ASP A 181 5.66 6.08 -18.24
CA ASP A 181 4.49 6.94 -18.45
C ASP A 181 3.88 7.41 -17.13
N ILE A 182 3.98 6.58 -16.10
CA ILE A 182 3.36 6.81 -14.80
C ILE A 182 4.38 6.47 -13.71
N PHE A 183 4.57 7.43 -12.80
CA PHE A 183 5.34 7.23 -11.58
C PHE A 183 4.45 7.35 -10.34
N VAL A 184 4.59 6.38 -9.44
CA VAL A 184 3.92 6.37 -8.12
C VAL A 184 4.99 6.29 -7.04
N GLY A 185 5.18 7.37 -6.28
CA GLY A 185 6.15 7.44 -5.19
C GLY A 185 5.48 7.29 -3.82
N VAL A 186 5.78 6.20 -3.12
CA VAL A 186 5.25 5.89 -1.77
C VAL A 186 6.35 5.41 -0.82
N SER A 187 7.57 5.93 -1.00
CA SER A 187 8.74 5.58 -0.18
C SER A 187 9.14 6.72 0.77
N ALA A 188 9.96 7.64 0.32
CA ALA A 188 10.45 8.75 1.11
C ALA A 188 10.50 10.04 0.28
N PRO A 189 10.47 11.23 0.92
CA PRO A 189 10.57 12.50 0.20
C PRO A 189 11.98 12.70 -0.40
N GLY A 190 12.05 13.46 -1.52
CA GLY A 190 13.30 13.90 -2.13
C GLY A 190 14.11 12.83 -2.86
N ILE A 191 13.53 11.67 -3.16
CA ILE A 191 14.22 10.59 -3.90
C ILE A 191 14.24 10.85 -5.40
N VAL A 192 13.20 11.47 -5.95
CA VAL A 192 13.12 11.82 -7.36
C VAL A 192 13.80 13.18 -7.57
N THR A 193 14.76 13.24 -8.48
CA THR A 193 15.45 14.48 -8.89
C THR A 193 14.89 14.99 -10.21
N GLU A 194 15.18 16.26 -10.54
CA GLU A 194 14.72 16.86 -11.80
C GLU A 194 15.30 16.11 -13.02
N GLU A 195 16.51 15.59 -12.90
CA GLU A 195 17.18 14.85 -13.99
C GLU A 195 16.53 13.50 -14.29
N MET A 196 15.78 12.93 -13.33
CA MET A 196 15.07 11.66 -13.53
C MET A 196 13.78 11.84 -14.31
N VAL A 197 13.21 13.05 -14.30
CA VAL A 197 11.93 13.34 -14.98
C VAL A 197 12.20 13.70 -16.43
N PRO A 198 11.70 12.93 -17.43
CA PRO A 198 11.85 13.29 -18.84
C PRO A 198 11.25 14.66 -19.14
N GLN A 199 11.96 15.48 -19.93
CA GLN A 199 11.45 16.76 -20.42
C GLN A 199 10.49 16.58 -21.58
#